data_7a6c5e1a5e9498766d7bf71768098791
#
_entry.id   7a6c5e1a5e9498766d7bf71768098791
#
_cell.length_a   1.000
_cell.length_b   1.000
_cell.length_c   1.000
_cell.angle_alpha   90.00
_cell.angle_beta   90.00
_cell.angle_gamma   90.00
#
_symmetry.space_group_name_H-M   'P 1'
#
loop_
_entity.id
_entity.type
_entity.pdbx_description
1 polymer ?
#
loop_
_entity_poly.entity_id
_entity_poly.type
_entity_poly.pdbx_seq_one_letter_code
_entity_poly.pdbx_strand_id
1 'polypeptide(L)'
;LLGIDYIVPDYTYLKENESKIKGLFITHGHEDHIGGIPFLLQSVNIPYIYAPNQASELIKMKLADKNIRYDNIITYNSDDVYKFKYFTVDFVRTTHSIPDSHGIRVKTPDGVIFTTGDFKIDFTPIGPMADLHKMAEIGKEGVTLLVSDSTNALNEGISASESKVDEALNEIFEKHTNERIIIATFASNIYRLK
;
A
#
# COMPACT_ATOMS: atom_id res chain seq x y z
N LEU A 1 -0.69 26.71 7.07
CA LEU A 1 -1.13 27.84 6.20
C LEU A 1 -2.59 28.13 6.55
N LEU A 2 -2.87 29.34 7.03
CA LEU A 2 -4.25 29.76 7.37
C LEU A 2 -5.10 29.82 6.10
N GLY A 3 -6.29 29.20 6.14
CA GLY A 3 -7.24 29.20 5.02
C GLY A 3 -6.96 28.20 3.91
N ILE A 4 -6.06 27.22 4.15
CA ILE A 4 -5.78 26.12 3.23
C ILE A 4 -6.13 24.81 3.93
N ASP A 5 -7.13 24.08 3.41
CA ASP A 5 -7.56 22.80 3.93
C ASP A 5 -6.72 21.63 3.40
N TYR A 6 -6.28 21.72 2.13
CA TYR A 6 -5.53 20.65 1.45
C TYR A 6 -4.47 21.21 0.53
N ILE A 7 -3.36 20.48 0.40
CA ILE A 7 -2.35 20.65 -0.63
C ILE A 7 -2.32 19.35 -1.42
N VAL A 8 -2.59 19.43 -2.72
CA VAL A 8 -2.63 18.28 -3.62
C VAL A 8 -1.58 18.44 -4.72
N PRO A 9 -1.09 17.35 -5.31
CA PRO A 9 -0.19 17.40 -6.45
C PRO A 9 -0.84 18.13 -7.65
N ASP A 10 0.00 18.65 -8.54
CA ASP A 10 -0.46 19.14 -9.84
C ASP A 10 -0.74 17.96 -10.78
N TYR A 11 -1.99 17.81 -11.17
CA TYR A 11 -2.45 16.72 -12.06
C TYR A 11 -2.46 17.13 -13.55
N THR A 12 -1.92 18.27 -13.92
CA THR A 12 -1.96 18.79 -15.31
C THR A 12 -1.44 17.77 -16.31
N TYR A 13 -0.28 17.16 -16.05
CA TYR A 13 0.28 16.15 -16.94
C TYR A 13 -0.65 14.93 -17.14
N LEU A 14 -1.29 14.45 -16.07
CA LEU A 14 -2.21 13.34 -16.17
C LEU A 14 -3.46 13.71 -16.96
N LYS A 15 -3.97 14.92 -16.75
CA LYS A 15 -5.14 15.46 -17.45
C LYS A 15 -4.89 15.59 -18.94
N GLU A 16 -3.74 16.10 -19.34
CA GLU A 16 -3.33 16.21 -20.75
C GLU A 16 -3.11 14.83 -21.42
N ASN A 17 -2.86 13.79 -20.64
CA ASN A 17 -2.59 12.42 -21.12
C ASN A 17 -3.65 11.39 -20.70
N GLU A 18 -4.86 11.80 -20.34
CA GLU A 18 -5.94 10.90 -19.87
C GLU A 18 -6.16 9.68 -20.74
N SER A 19 -6.16 9.84 -22.06
CA SER A 19 -6.37 8.75 -23.03
C SER A 19 -5.32 7.65 -22.95
N LYS A 20 -4.14 7.94 -22.37
CA LYS A 20 -3.06 6.98 -22.19
C LYS A 20 -3.17 6.22 -20.87
N ILE A 21 -3.92 6.73 -19.90
CA ILE A 21 -4.06 6.12 -18.58
C ILE A 21 -4.83 4.81 -18.71
N LYS A 22 -4.31 3.73 -18.15
CA LYS A 22 -4.94 2.40 -18.13
C LYS A 22 -5.51 2.02 -16.78
N GLY A 23 -5.01 2.63 -15.72
CA GLY A 23 -5.48 2.42 -14.36
C GLY A 23 -4.56 3.05 -13.33
N LEU A 24 -5.04 3.12 -12.11
CA LEU A 24 -4.30 3.49 -10.92
C LEU A 24 -4.09 2.21 -10.10
N PHE A 25 -2.85 1.87 -9.78
CA PHE A 25 -2.50 0.69 -9.01
C PHE A 25 -2.04 1.12 -7.61
N ILE A 26 -2.70 0.60 -6.59
CA ILE A 26 -2.47 0.95 -5.17
C ILE A 26 -1.74 -0.20 -4.49
N THR A 27 -0.66 0.08 -3.80
CA THR A 27 0.14 -0.90 -3.07
C THR A 27 -0.52 -1.35 -1.77
N HIS A 28 -1.09 -0.41 -1.00
CA HIS A 28 -1.74 -0.66 0.29
C HIS A 28 -2.64 0.53 0.71
N GLY A 29 -3.35 0.39 1.82
CA GLY A 29 -4.41 1.31 2.25
C GLY A 29 -4.02 2.40 3.24
N HIS A 30 -2.74 2.75 3.41
CA HIS A 30 -2.37 3.90 4.25
C HIS A 30 -2.80 5.23 3.63
N GLU A 31 -3.02 6.22 4.50
CA GLU A 31 -3.57 7.53 4.14
C GLU A 31 -2.74 8.27 3.10
N ASP A 32 -1.44 8.24 3.23
CA ASP A 32 -0.49 8.88 2.30
C ASP A 32 -0.47 8.23 0.91
N HIS A 33 -0.99 7.00 0.78
CA HIS A 33 -1.12 6.29 -0.50
C HIS A 33 -2.52 6.42 -1.13
N ILE A 34 -3.58 6.58 -0.33
CA ILE A 34 -4.96 6.63 -0.84
C ILE A 34 -5.69 7.95 -0.60
N GLY A 35 -5.19 8.82 0.28
CA GLY A 35 -5.86 10.06 0.66
C GLY A 35 -6.03 11.06 -0.48
N GLY A 36 -5.14 11.04 -1.47
CA GLY A 36 -5.22 11.89 -2.67
C GLY A 36 -6.23 11.44 -3.72
N ILE A 37 -6.74 10.19 -3.66
CA ILE A 37 -7.60 9.60 -4.70
C ILE A 37 -8.87 10.42 -4.95
N PRO A 38 -9.62 10.91 -3.94
CA PRO A 38 -10.80 11.73 -4.19
C PRO A 38 -10.50 13.00 -5.00
N PHE A 39 -9.37 13.64 -4.75
CA PHE A 39 -8.95 14.86 -5.48
C PHE A 39 -8.48 14.54 -6.90
N LEU A 40 -7.78 13.41 -7.07
CA LEU A 40 -7.37 12.93 -8.39
C LEU A 40 -8.60 12.66 -9.27
N LEU A 41 -9.60 11.94 -8.77
CA LEU A 41 -10.81 11.60 -9.52
C LEU A 41 -11.68 12.81 -9.88
N GLN A 42 -11.60 13.91 -9.13
CA GLN A 42 -12.26 15.16 -9.48
C GLN A 42 -11.57 15.91 -10.63
N SER A 43 -10.29 15.59 -10.89
CA SER A 43 -9.46 16.31 -11.84
C SER A 43 -9.13 15.51 -13.09
N VAL A 44 -9.07 14.19 -12.98
CA VAL A 44 -8.57 13.27 -14.02
C VAL A 44 -9.51 12.06 -14.14
N ASN A 45 -9.83 11.70 -15.36
CA ASN A 45 -10.62 10.49 -15.63
C ASN A 45 -9.72 9.24 -15.53
N ILE A 46 -9.81 8.53 -14.42
CA ILE A 46 -9.13 7.26 -14.19
C ILE A 46 -10.07 6.13 -14.57
N PRO A 47 -9.73 5.26 -15.54
CA PRO A 47 -10.64 4.22 -16.01
C PRO A 47 -10.90 3.12 -14.96
N TYR A 48 -9.88 2.73 -14.20
CA TYR A 48 -9.95 1.70 -13.16
C TYR A 48 -8.98 2.00 -12.03
N ILE A 49 -9.37 1.68 -10.80
CA ILE A 49 -8.47 1.61 -9.65
C ILE A 49 -8.29 0.15 -9.29
N TYR A 50 -7.04 -0.31 -9.26
CA TYR A 50 -6.67 -1.65 -8.82
C TYR A 50 -6.06 -1.53 -7.42
N ALA A 51 -6.68 -2.17 -6.43
CA ALA A 51 -6.25 -2.08 -5.05
C ALA A 51 -6.40 -3.42 -4.32
N PRO A 52 -5.56 -3.74 -3.33
CA PRO A 52 -5.80 -4.91 -2.50
C PRO A 52 -7.07 -4.74 -1.67
N ASN A 53 -7.59 -5.84 -1.13
CA ASN A 53 -8.93 -5.88 -0.55
C ASN A 53 -9.19 -4.78 0.49
N GLN A 54 -8.33 -4.65 1.49
CA GLN A 54 -8.50 -3.63 2.52
C GLN A 54 -8.42 -2.20 1.95
N ALA A 55 -7.45 -1.93 1.08
CA ALA A 55 -7.33 -0.61 0.44
C ALA A 55 -8.57 -0.29 -0.42
N SER A 56 -9.15 -1.27 -1.11
CA SER A 56 -10.38 -1.10 -1.88
C SER A 56 -11.53 -0.60 -1.02
N GLU A 57 -11.73 -1.21 0.16
CA GLU A 57 -12.79 -0.80 1.10
C GLU A 57 -12.53 0.61 1.69
N LEU A 58 -11.28 0.89 2.07
CA LEU A 58 -10.92 2.23 2.57
C LEU A 58 -11.11 3.32 1.51
N ILE A 59 -10.77 3.03 0.24
CA ILE A 59 -11.01 3.96 -0.88
C ILE A 59 -12.51 4.21 -1.06
N LYS A 60 -13.35 3.16 -1.05
CA LYS A 60 -14.82 3.30 -1.15
C LYS A 60 -15.37 4.19 -0.03
N MET A 61 -14.92 3.99 1.21
CA MET A 61 -15.32 4.83 2.34
C MET A 61 -14.93 6.29 2.10
N LYS A 62 -13.69 6.57 1.70
CA LYS A 62 -13.22 7.93 1.41
C LYS A 62 -14.02 8.62 0.30
N LEU A 63 -14.35 7.89 -0.74
CA LEU A 63 -15.15 8.41 -1.84
C LEU A 63 -16.58 8.73 -1.39
N ALA A 64 -17.17 7.86 -0.57
CA ALA A 64 -18.49 8.09 0.03
C ALA A 64 -18.51 9.34 0.93
N ASP A 65 -17.50 9.53 1.78
CA ASP A 65 -17.38 10.71 2.65
C ASP A 65 -17.27 12.03 1.86
N LYS A 66 -16.74 11.98 0.65
CA LYS A 66 -16.65 13.13 -0.26
C LYS A 66 -17.81 13.20 -1.26
N ASN A 67 -18.82 12.32 -1.17
CA ASN A 67 -19.94 12.20 -2.11
C ASN A 67 -19.48 11.99 -3.57
N ILE A 68 -18.39 11.26 -3.79
CA ILE A 68 -17.88 10.93 -5.11
C ILE A 68 -18.36 9.53 -5.48
N ARG A 69 -19.09 9.43 -6.59
CA ARG A 69 -19.49 8.14 -7.15
C ARG A 69 -18.43 7.63 -8.12
N TYR A 70 -17.87 6.46 -7.79
CA TYR A 70 -16.89 5.78 -8.64
C TYR A 70 -16.95 4.27 -8.40
N ASP A 71 -17.37 3.52 -9.41
CA ASP A 71 -17.70 2.10 -9.29
C ASP A 71 -16.60 1.17 -9.86
N ASN A 72 -15.57 1.73 -10.52
CA ASN A 72 -14.55 0.96 -11.23
C ASN A 72 -13.35 0.60 -10.35
N ILE A 73 -13.60 0.09 -9.15
CA ILE A 73 -12.55 -0.43 -8.25
C ILE A 73 -12.47 -1.94 -8.41
N ILE A 74 -11.30 -2.42 -8.82
CA ILE A 74 -10.98 -3.83 -9.01
C ILE A 74 -10.09 -4.27 -7.86
N THR A 75 -10.56 -5.22 -7.08
CA THR A 75 -9.76 -5.83 -6.02
C THR A 75 -8.83 -6.88 -6.61
N TYR A 76 -7.54 -6.83 -6.25
CA TYR A 76 -6.53 -7.78 -6.69
C TYR A 76 -5.90 -8.57 -5.54
N ASN A 77 -5.30 -9.71 -5.87
CA ASN A 77 -4.50 -10.56 -5.01
C ASN A 77 -3.07 -10.73 -5.57
N SER A 78 -2.19 -11.34 -4.78
CA SER A 78 -0.79 -11.58 -5.16
C SER A 78 -0.60 -12.38 -6.47
N ASP A 79 -1.58 -13.21 -6.83
CA ASP A 79 -1.51 -14.10 -8.00
C ASP A 79 -2.10 -13.47 -9.27
N ASP A 80 -2.74 -12.31 -9.13
CA ASP A 80 -3.37 -11.65 -10.27
C ASP A 80 -2.33 -11.04 -11.21
N VAL A 81 -2.64 -11.08 -12.50
CA VAL A 81 -1.81 -10.53 -13.57
C VAL A 81 -2.69 -9.77 -14.56
N TYR A 82 -2.45 -8.48 -14.70
CA TYR A 82 -3.17 -7.63 -15.65
C TYR A 82 -2.32 -7.36 -16.88
N LYS A 83 -2.83 -7.77 -18.04
CA LYS A 83 -2.16 -7.61 -19.34
C LYS A 83 -2.76 -6.46 -20.11
N PHE A 84 -1.92 -5.50 -20.47
CA PHE A 84 -2.25 -4.39 -21.36
C PHE A 84 -1.51 -4.54 -22.69
N LYS A 85 -1.81 -3.66 -23.65
CA LYS A 85 -1.23 -3.78 -25.01
C LYS A 85 0.31 -3.78 -25.00
N TYR A 86 0.93 -3.00 -24.13
CA TYR A 86 2.39 -2.78 -24.12
C TYR A 86 3.06 -3.16 -22.81
N PHE A 87 2.30 -3.50 -21.77
CA PHE A 87 2.87 -3.84 -20.47
C PHE A 87 1.98 -4.81 -19.70
N THR A 88 2.59 -5.46 -18.72
CA THR A 88 1.91 -6.37 -17.82
C THR A 88 2.19 -5.92 -16.39
N VAL A 89 1.17 -5.97 -15.54
CA VAL A 89 1.27 -5.63 -14.12
C VAL A 89 0.97 -6.85 -13.28
N ASP A 90 1.81 -7.15 -12.32
CA ASP A 90 1.61 -8.18 -11.29
C ASP A 90 2.13 -7.72 -9.93
N PHE A 91 1.84 -8.49 -8.88
CA PHE A 91 1.96 -8.07 -7.49
C PHE A 91 2.81 -9.03 -6.69
N VAL A 92 3.50 -8.52 -5.67
CA VAL A 92 4.29 -9.31 -4.74
C VAL A 92 3.89 -8.91 -3.33
N ARG A 93 3.40 -9.86 -2.54
CA ARG A 93 3.07 -9.57 -1.15
C ARG A 93 4.29 -9.09 -0.38
N THR A 94 4.13 -7.96 0.30
CA THR A 94 5.10 -7.40 1.22
C THR A 94 4.58 -7.45 2.65
N THR A 95 5.46 -7.32 3.63
CA THR A 95 5.08 -7.16 5.04
C THR A 95 5.15 -5.68 5.40
N HIS A 96 4.07 -5.18 5.98
CA HIS A 96 3.97 -3.80 6.44
C HIS A 96 3.06 -3.72 7.67
N SER A 97 2.86 -2.53 8.25
CA SER A 97 2.01 -2.31 9.44
C SER A 97 0.50 -2.41 9.15
N ILE A 98 0.12 -2.54 7.89
CA ILE A 98 -1.26 -2.68 7.43
C ILE A 98 -1.41 -4.00 6.63
N PRO A 99 -2.56 -4.70 6.70
CA PRO A 99 -2.83 -5.89 5.90
C PRO A 99 -2.79 -5.63 4.39
N ASP A 100 -2.60 -6.70 3.64
CA ASP A 100 -2.68 -6.74 2.17
C ASP A 100 -1.72 -5.79 1.44
N SER A 101 -0.54 -5.50 2.04
CA SER A 101 0.49 -4.69 1.38
C SER A 101 1.17 -5.47 0.26
N HIS A 102 1.39 -4.79 -0.88
CA HIS A 102 2.02 -5.37 -2.07
C HIS A 102 3.03 -4.42 -2.70
N GLY A 103 4.13 -5.01 -3.18
CA GLY A 103 4.92 -4.41 -4.23
C GLY A 103 4.27 -4.66 -5.60
N ILE A 104 4.57 -3.81 -6.57
CA ILE A 104 3.99 -3.86 -7.91
C ILE A 104 5.12 -3.96 -8.94
N ARG A 105 5.06 -4.99 -9.81
CA ARG A 105 5.95 -5.13 -10.95
C ARG A 105 5.23 -4.74 -12.23
N VAL A 106 5.88 -3.89 -13.03
CA VAL A 106 5.43 -3.54 -14.38
C VAL A 106 6.47 -4.01 -15.38
N LYS A 107 6.10 -4.97 -16.22
CA LYS A 107 6.92 -5.45 -17.33
C LYS A 107 6.55 -4.71 -18.59
N THR A 108 7.56 -4.15 -19.26
CA THR A 108 7.42 -3.46 -20.54
C THR A 108 8.41 -4.03 -21.56
N PRO A 109 8.29 -3.74 -22.87
CA PRO A 109 9.31 -4.10 -23.84
C PRO A 109 10.72 -3.53 -23.54
N ASP A 110 10.77 -2.40 -22.83
CA ASP A 110 12.02 -1.68 -22.52
C ASP A 110 12.65 -2.13 -21.18
N GLY A 111 11.95 -2.95 -20.41
CA GLY A 111 12.45 -3.48 -19.14
C GLY A 111 11.39 -3.62 -18.05
N VAL A 112 11.87 -3.90 -16.84
CA VAL A 112 11.05 -4.17 -15.65
C VAL A 112 11.18 -3.02 -14.67
N ILE A 113 10.03 -2.48 -14.25
CA ILE A 113 9.92 -1.54 -13.14
C ILE A 113 9.36 -2.33 -11.95
N PHE A 114 9.97 -2.20 -10.78
CA PHE A 114 9.46 -2.77 -9.54
C PHE A 114 9.39 -1.70 -8.46
N THR A 115 8.18 -1.46 -7.93
CA THR A 115 8.00 -0.66 -6.72
C THR A 115 7.69 -1.58 -5.55
N THR A 116 8.39 -1.36 -4.42
CA THR A 116 8.17 -2.17 -3.22
C THR A 116 6.87 -1.82 -2.50
N GLY A 117 6.30 -0.62 -2.76
CA GLY A 117 5.43 -0.01 -1.78
C GLY A 117 6.17 0.20 -0.46
N ASP A 118 5.45 0.44 0.61
CA ASP A 118 6.04 0.46 1.95
C ASP A 118 6.23 -0.98 2.45
N PHE A 119 7.39 -1.27 3.01
CA PHE A 119 7.71 -2.62 3.44
C PHE A 119 8.69 -2.68 4.60
N LYS A 120 8.67 -3.80 5.29
CA LYS A 120 9.78 -4.26 6.15
C LYS A 120 10.04 -5.73 5.89
N ILE A 121 11.26 -6.17 6.14
CA ILE A 121 11.57 -7.60 6.18
C ILE A 121 11.33 -8.11 7.58
N ASP A 122 10.25 -8.88 7.74
CA ASP A 122 9.85 -9.50 9.01
C ASP A 122 9.66 -11.01 8.79
N PHE A 123 10.46 -11.81 9.48
CA PHE A 123 10.41 -13.28 9.37
C PHE A 123 9.41 -13.93 10.34
N THR A 124 8.86 -13.15 11.26
CA THR A 124 7.84 -13.60 12.22
C THR A 124 6.71 -12.57 12.34
N PRO A 125 6.06 -12.20 11.21
CA PRO A 125 4.97 -11.25 11.23
C PRO A 125 3.72 -11.87 11.88
N ILE A 126 2.79 -11.03 12.35
CA ILE A 126 1.47 -11.48 12.82
C ILE A 126 0.58 -11.90 11.64
N GLY A 127 0.77 -11.29 10.47
CA GLY A 127 0.05 -11.61 9.24
C GLY A 127 0.85 -12.53 8.30
N PRO A 128 0.42 -12.66 7.04
CA PRO A 128 1.15 -13.41 6.03
C PRO A 128 2.55 -12.82 5.78
N MET A 129 3.54 -13.70 5.61
CA MET A 129 4.90 -13.31 5.27
C MET A 129 4.99 -12.67 3.89
N ALA A 130 6.00 -11.80 3.70
CA ALA A 130 6.37 -11.34 2.37
C ALA A 130 6.76 -12.50 1.46
N ASP A 131 6.42 -12.43 0.18
CA ASP A 131 6.81 -13.42 -0.82
C ASP A 131 8.24 -13.16 -1.32
N LEU A 132 9.21 -13.51 -0.47
CA LEU A 132 10.63 -13.36 -0.77
C LEU A 132 11.08 -14.23 -1.96
N HIS A 133 10.37 -15.35 -2.21
CA HIS A 133 10.66 -16.21 -3.35
C HIS A 133 10.36 -15.48 -4.67
N LYS A 134 9.16 -14.92 -4.80
CA LYS A 134 8.76 -14.13 -5.96
C LYS A 134 9.64 -12.88 -6.14
N MET A 135 10.04 -12.22 -5.03
CA MET A 135 11.02 -11.12 -5.09
C MET A 135 12.36 -11.57 -5.67
N ALA A 136 12.87 -12.73 -5.22
CA ALA A 136 14.13 -13.28 -5.74
C ALA A 136 14.04 -13.67 -7.22
N GLU A 137 12.89 -14.20 -7.68
CA GLU A 137 12.64 -14.48 -9.09
C GLU A 137 12.66 -13.21 -9.93
N ILE A 138 12.01 -12.14 -9.46
CA ILE A 138 12.02 -10.82 -10.11
C ILE A 138 13.44 -10.28 -10.20
N GLY A 139 14.22 -10.41 -9.12
CA GLY A 139 15.62 -10.01 -9.11
C GLY A 139 16.48 -10.79 -10.11
N LYS A 140 16.24 -12.09 -10.28
CA LYS A 140 16.91 -12.93 -11.29
C LYS A 140 16.52 -12.57 -12.72
N GLU A 141 15.27 -12.20 -12.95
CA GLU A 141 14.81 -11.73 -14.27
C GLU A 141 15.50 -10.42 -14.66
N GLY A 142 15.85 -9.60 -13.69
CA GLY A 142 16.46 -8.29 -13.86
C GLY A 142 15.45 -7.16 -13.75
N VAL A 143 15.77 -6.18 -12.90
CA VAL A 143 14.96 -4.98 -12.67
C VAL A 143 15.69 -3.77 -13.25
N THR A 144 15.05 -3.10 -14.20
CA THR A 144 15.59 -1.91 -14.85
C THR A 144 15.47 -0.69 -13.95
N LEU A 145 14.33 -0.55 -13.24
CA LEU A 145 14.07 0.53 -12.29
C LEU A 145 13.47 -0.04 -11.02
N LEU A 146 14.17 0.13 -9.90
CA LEU A 146 13.67 -0.16 -8.56
C LEU A 146 13.24 1.15 -7.89
N VAL A 147 11.97 1.22 -7.49
CA VAL A 147 11.40 2.29 -6.66
C VAL A 147 11.13 1.70 -5.28
N SER A 148 12.01 2.00 -4.33
CA SER A 148 11.97 1.39 -3.00
C SER A 148 11.61 2.39 -1.92
N ASP A 149 10.82 1.95 -0.94
CA ASP A 149 10.67 2.65 0.34
C ASP A 149 12.06 2.87 0.96
N SER A 150 12.27 4.08 1.43
CA SER A 150 13.50 4.52 2.07
C SER A 150 13.26 5.31 3.37
N THR A 151 12.05 5.25 3.91
CA THR A 151 11.62 6.04 5.08
C THR A 151 12.58 5.90 6.27
N ASN A 152 13.07 4.69 6.54
CA ASN A 152 14.00 4.41 7.62
C ASN A 152 15.45 4.18 7.18
N ALA A 153 15.82 4.55 5.96
CA ALA A 153 17.14 4.23 5.41
C ALA A 153 18.31 4.88 6.16
N LEU A 154 18.06 5.99 6.87
CA LEU A 154 19.07 6.68 7.69
C LEU A 154 19.09 6.22 9.16
N ASN A 155 18.15 5.39 9.58
CA ASN A 155 18.08 4.88 10.95
C ASN A 155 18.94 3.62 11.06
N GLU A 156 19.94 3.66 11.94
CA GLU A 156 20.77 2.50 12.22
C GLU A 156 19.97 1.41 12.95
N GLY A 157 20.26 0.15 12.66
CA GLY A 157 19.69 -1.01 13.33
C GLY A 157 18.70 -1.78 12.48
N ILE A 158 17.92 -2.63 13.13
CA ILE A 158 16.93 -3.54 12.52
C ILE A 158 15.58 -3.27 13.16
N SER A 159 14.54 -3.13 12.34
CA SER A 159 13.15 -3.05 12.84
C SER A 159 12.77 -4.35 13.56
N ALA A 160 12.23 -4.22 14.77
CA ALA A 160 11.75 -5.38 15.51
C ALA A 160 10.58 -6.06 14.78
N SER A 161 10.45 -7.39 14.95
CA SER A 161 9.28 -8.11 14.46
C SER A 161 8.01 -7.70 15.19
N GLU A 162 6.87 -7.78 14.52
CA GLU A 162 5.56 -7.56 15.14
C GLU A 162 5.24 -8.60 16.23
N SER A 163 5.78 -9.80 16.15
CA SER A 163 5.63 -10.81 17.23
C SER A 163 6.17 -10.32 18.58
N LYS A 164 7.25 -9.53 18.59
CA LYS A 164 7.78 -8.94 19.82
C LYS A 164 6.84 -7.90 20.44
N VAL A 165 6.09 -7.18 19.61
CA VAL A 165 5.08 -6.23 20.09
C VAL A 165 3.92 -6.99 20.74
N ASP A 166 3.48 -8.10 20.13
CA ASP A 166 2.44 -8.97 20.65
C ASP A 166 2.85 -9.58 22.00
N GLU A 167 4.06 -10.14 22.11
CA GLU A 167 4.62 -10.64 23.38
C GLU A 167 4.62 -9.56 24.47
N ALA A 168 5.09 -8.35 24.16
CA ALA A 168 5.13 -7.25 25.12
C ALA A 168 3.73 -6.78 25.57
N LEU A 169 2.76 -6.75 24.65
CA LEU A 169 1.36 -6.44 24.99
C LEU A 169 0.76 -7.50 25.90
N ASN A 170 0.98 -8.79 25.61
CA ASN A 170 0.52 -9.88 26.45
C ASN A 170 1.11 -9.81 27.86
N GLU A 171 2.41 -9.55 28.00
CA GLU A 171 3.03 -9.34 29.32
C GLU A 171 2.40 -8.18 30.10
N ILE A 172 2.06 -7.08 29.43
CA ILE A 172 1.39 -5.94 30.05
C ILE A 172 0.00 -6.33 30.54
N PHE A 173 -0.80 -7.02 29.71
CA PHE A 173 -2.13 -7.48 30.07
C PHE A 173 -2.10 -8.45 31.26
N GLU A 174 -1.15 -9.39 31.28
CA GLU A 174 -1.01 -10.35 32.37
C GLU A 174 -0.62 -9.69 33.70
N LYS A 175 0.22 -8.63 33.67
CA LYS A 175 0.66 -7.91 34.87
C LYS A 175 -0.40 -6.96 35.43
N HIS A 176 -1.31 -6.44 34.61
CA HIS A 176 -2.25 -5.39 34.96
C HIS A 176 -3.72 -5.82 34.88
N THR A 177 -4.04 -7.00 35.43
CA THR A 177 -5.36 -7.62 35.36
C THR A 177 -6.49 -6.85 36.05
N ASN A 178 -6.16 -5.99 37.04
CA ASN A 178 -7.13 -5.22 37.82
C ASN A 178 -7.11 -3.72 37.47
N GLU A 179 -6.40 -3.32 36.45
CA GLU A 179 -6.21 -1.93 36.06
C GLU A 179 -6.90 -1.65 34.72
N ARG A 180 -7.22 -0.38 34.48
CA ARG A 180 -7.68 0.06 33.17
C ARG A 180 -6.45 0.37 32.31
N ILE A 181 -6.30 -0.34 31.22
CA ILE A 181 -5.23 -0.12 30.23
C ILE A 181 -5.78 0.77 29.11
N ILE A 182 -5.03 1.81 28.74
CA ILE A 182 -5.34 2.70 27.63
C ILE A 182 -4.24 2.51 26.58
N ILE A 183 -4.61 2.08 25.38
CA ILE A 183 -3.70 1.88 24.25
C ILE A 183 -4.01 2.93 23.20
N ALA A 184 -2.98 3.72 22.81
CA ALA A 184 -3.05 4.63 21.69
C ALA A 184 -2.27 4.07 20.52
N THR A 185 -2.92 3.89 19.38
CA THR A 185 -2.30 3.39 18.14
C THR A 185 -2.98 4.02 16.93
N PHE A 186 -2.32 3.98 15.77
CA PHE A 186 -2.98 4.35 14.52
C PHE A 186 -4.08 3.34 14.17
N ALA A 187 -5.22 3.82 13.71
CA ALA A 187 -6.35 2.97 13.33
C ALA A 187 -6.01 1.98 12.20
N SER A 188 -5.01 2.30 11.39
CA SER A 188 -4.51 1.43 10.32
C SER A 188 -3.70 0.23 10.81
N ASN A 189 -3.19 0.25 12.05
CA ASN A 189 -2.44 -0.86 12.67
C ASN A 189 -3.37 -1.98 13.13
N ILE A 190 -4.15 -2.55 12.24
CA ILE A 190 -5.19 -3.54 12.53
C ILE A 190 -4.63 -4.79 13.22
N TYR A 191 -3.41 -5.20 12.89
CA TYR A 191 -2.75 -6.35 13.54
C TYR A 191 -2.49 -6.15 15.05
N ARG A 192 -2.46 -4.90 15.53
CA ARG A 192 -2.31 -4.58 16.95
C ARG A 192 -3.63 -4.47 17.71
N LEU A 193 -4.77 -4.57 17.00
CA LEU A 193 -6.11 -4.55 17.59
C LEU A 193 -6.67 -5.95 17.83
N LYS A 194 -5.93 -6.98 17.48
CA LYS A 194 -6.30 -8.38 17.56
C LYS A 194 -5.82 -9.00 18.86
#